data_2826fd4aeb1c967fc6473ce3376ad2db
#
_entry.id   2826fd4aeb1c967fc6473ce3376ad2db
#
_cell.length_a   1.000
_cell.length_b   1.000
_cell.length_c   1.000
_cell.angle_alpha   90.00
_cell.angle_beta   90.00
_cell.angle_gamma   90.00
#
_symmetry.space_group_name_H-M   'P 1'
#
loop_
_entity.id
_entity.type
_entity.pdbx_description
1 polymer ?
#
loop_
_entity_poly.entity_id
_entity_poly.type
_entity_poly.pdbx_seq_one_letter_code
_entity_poly.pdbx_strand_id
1 'polypeptide(L)'
;DYNPSGFSFHENKNRNSYAVSLSFSQVLNKKMQLSVFVDFLQQQGLLSTPYQRIYFADVADSFINEFQLADDIEQLPDTRFKIPVGARFNYYLNEKFVLRTYYRFYSDDWGISSHTASIELPYKITDRFTVFPMYRYYTQVESKYFAPYEAHLSTEEFYTSDYDLSTFDAHQFGLGVSYTDIFMGAHVWKFGIKNVDLRYNHYSRSDGLEANIVSFGMKFVLDK
;
A
#
# COMPACT_ATOMS: atom_id res chain seq x y z
N ASP A 1 -9.75 -17.25 26.68
CA ASP A 1 -8.52 -16.45 26.68
C ASP A 1 -7.37 -17.36 27.08
N TYR A 2 -6.67 -17.90 26.09
CA TYR A 2 -5.42 -18.65 26.31
C TYR A 2 -4.32 -17.63 26.51
N ASN A 3 -3.85 -17.52 27.74
CA ASN A 3 -2.67 -16.71 28.08
C ASN A 3 -1.54 -17.68 28.44
N PRO A 4 -0.64 -18.01 27.49
CA PRO A 4 0.53 -18.81 27.79
C PRO A 4 1.39 -18.02 28.79
N SER A 5 1.69 -18.65 29.92
CA SER A 5 2.53 -18.08 30.97
C SER A 5 3.93 -17.78 30.38
N GLY A 6 4.27 -16.52 30.21
CA GLY A 6 5.54 -16.07 29.66
C GLY A 6 5.45 -14.96 28.63
N PHE A 7 4.29 -14.73 28.02
CA PHE A 7 4.12 -13.65 27.04
C PHE A 7 3.76 -12.33 27.74
N SER A 8 4.53 -11.28 27.51
CA SER A 8 4.15 -9.92 27.85
C SER A 8 3.20 -9.37 26.80
N PHE A 9 1.90 -9.38 27.08
CA PHE A 9 0.95 -8.68 26.21
C PHE A 9 1.18 -7.18 26.29
N HIS A 10 1.11 -6.49 25.14
CA HIS A 10 1.20 -5.04 25.11
C HIS A 10 0.13 -4.41 26.01
N GLU A 11 0.57 -3.68 27.04
CA GLU A 11 -0.32 -3.00 27.98
C GLU A 11 -1.10 -1.87 27.29
N ASN A 12 -0.47 -1.14 26.38
CA ASN A 12 -1.08 -0.04 25.65
C ASN A 12 -1.62 -0.54 24.31
N LYS A 13 -2.97 -0.54 24.16
CA LYS A 13 -3.68 -0.92 22.92
C LYS A 13 -4.06 0.28 22.05
N ASN A 14 -3.77 1.49 22.48
CA ASN A 14 -4.10 2.69 21.72
C ASN A 14 -3.05 2.97 20.64
N ARG A 15 -3.50 3.46 19.49
CA ARG A 15 -2.65 3.93 18.41
C ARG A 15 -3.13 5.29 17.94
N ASN A 16 -2.25 6.28 17.99
CA ASN A 16 -2.50 7.62 17.49
C ASN A 16 -1.66 7.87 16.23
N SER A 17 -2.22 8.60 15.28
CA SER A 17 -1.51 9.01 14.07
C SER A 17 -1.80 10.48 13.79
N TYR A 18 -0.75 11.25 13.62
CA TYR A 18 -0.80 12.67 13.26
C TYR A 18 -0.17 12.82 11.89
N ALA A 19 -0.82 13.54 10.99
CA ALA A 19 -0.33 13.75 9.64
C ALA A 19 -0.48 15.21 9.22
N VAL A 20 0.55 15.73 8.56
CA VAL A 20 0.54 17.00 7.86
C VAL A 20 0.91 16.73 6.41
N SER A 21 0.03 17.09 5.49
CA SER A 21 0.21 16.91 4.05
C SER A 21 0.30 18.24 3.35
N LEU A 22 1.34 18.43 2.54
CA LEU A 22 1.52 19.58 1.68
C LEU A 22 1.52 19.12 0.22
N SER A 23 0.74 19.79 -0.61
CA SER A 23 0.72 19.49 -2.04
C SER A 23 0.69 20.79 -2.84
N PHE A 24 1.43 20.78 -3.94
CA PHE A 24 1.44 21.84 -4.93
C PHE A 24 1.13 21.24 -6.31
N SER A 25 0.17 21.85 -7.01
CA SER A 25 -0.24 21.40 -8.34
C SER A 25 -0.22 22.55 -9.32
N GLN A 26 0.45 22.41 -10.44
CA GLN A 26 0.64 23.42 -11.45
C GLN A 26 0.30 22.88 -12.85
N VAL A 27 -0.52 23.61 -13.58
CA VAL A 27 -0.66 23.45 -15.03
C VAL A 27 0.51 24.15 -15.71
N LEU A 28 1.43 23.38 -16.27
CA LEU A 28 2.63 23.90 -16.92
C LEU A 28 2.33 24.51 -18.30
N ASN A 29 1.41 23.86 -19.03
CA ASN A 29 0.89 24.34 -20.31
C ASN A 29 -0.41 23.59 -20.65
N LYS A 30 -0.97 23.80 -21.85
CA LYS A 30 -2.23 23.17 -22.32
C LYS A 30 -2.21 21.64 -22.32
N LYS A 31 -1.02 21.01 -22.25
CA LYS A 31 -0.87 19.56 -22.34
C LYS A 31 -0.25 18.93 -21.10
N MET A 32 0.29 19.72 -20.17
CA MET A 32 1.10 19.23 -19.06
C MET A 32 0.62 19.75 -17.72
N GLN A 33 0.49 18.86 -16.77
CA GLN A 33 0.22 19.15 -15.36
C GLN A 33 1.23 18.40 -14.48
N LEU A 34 1.80 19.09 -13.53
CA LEU A 34 2.67 18.54 -12.49
C LEU A 34 2.03 18.76 -11.12
N SER A 35 2.07 17.75 -10.28
CA SER A 35 1.75 17.87 -8.86
C SER A 35 2.88 17.25 -8.05
N VAL A 36 3.33 17.95 -7.01
CA VAL A 36 4.31 17.45 -6.04
C VAL A 36 3.67 17.43 -4.67
N PHE A 37 4.06 16.49 -3.82
CA PHE A 37 3.52 16.38 -2.47
C PHE A 37 4.57 15.84 -1.51
N VAL A 38 4.43 16.24 -0.26
CA VAL A 38 5.19 15.72 0.88
C VAL A 38 4.24 15.56 2.05
N ASP A 39 4.36 14.43 2.74
CA ASP A 39 3.64 14.19 3.97
C ASP A 39 4.61 14.00 5.13
N PHE A 40 4.21 14.42 6.31
CA PHE A 40 4.89 14.17 7.58
C PHE A 40 3.91 13.43 8.48
N LEU A 41 4.27 12.18 8.84
CA LEU A 41 3.39 11.35 9.66
C LEU A 41 4.13 10.91 10.91
N GLN A 42 3.52 11.16 12.06
CA GLN A 42 3.96 10.64 13.36
C GLN A 42 2.92 9.64 13.87
N GLN A 43 3.37 8.43 14.16
CA GLN A 43 2.56 7.39 14.81
C GLN A 43 3.09 7.15 16.23
N GLN A 44 2.17 6.90 17.17
CA GLN A 44 2.49 6.64 18.58
C GLN A 44 1.55 5.60 19.17
N GLY A 45 2.07 4.75 20.06
CA GLY A 45 1.34 3.71 20.75
C GLY A 45 1.59 2.32 20.19
N LEU A 46 0.62 1.43 20.19
CA LEU A 46 0.81 0.05 19.73
C LEU A 46 1.03 0.02 18.21
N LEU A 47 2.28 -0.19 17.80
CA LEU A 47 2.68 -0.30 16.38
C LEU A 47 3.07 -1.72 16.00
N SER A 48 3.28 -2.62 16.99
CA SER A 48 3.48 -4.05 16.75
C SER A 48 2.20 -4.71 16.26
N THR A 49 2.34 -5.75 15.44
CA THR A 49 1.23 -6.58 15.00
C THR A 49 0.84 -7.54 16.14
N PRO A 50 -0.34 -7.44 16.72
CA PRO A 50 -0.77 -8.33 17.80
C PRO A 50 -0.70 -9.79 17.36
N TYR A 51 -0.14 -10.64 18.21
CA TYR A 51 -0.02 -12.09 17.99
C TYR A 51 0.90 -12.53 16.85
N GLN A 52 1.71 -11.63 16.25
CA GLN A 52 2.78 -12.03 15.33
C GLN A 52 3.83 -12.80 16.12
N ARG A 53 4.07 -14.04 15.73
CA ARG A 53 4.96 -14.97 16.45
C ARG A 53 6.41 -14.71 16.09
N ILE A 54 7.28 -14.78 17.09
CA ILE A 54 8.73 -14.67 16.95
C ILE A 54 9.39 -15.94 17.49
N TYR A 55 10.44 -16.35 16.80
CA TYR A 55 11.28 -17.52 17.12
C TYR A 55 12.73 -17.04 17.14
N PHE A 56 13.43 -17.29 18.25
CA PHE A 56 14.81 -16.83 18.45
C PHE A 56 15.80 -17.92 18.06
N ALA A 57 16.91 -17.54 17.45
CA ALA A 57 17.99 -18.45 17.09
C ALA A 57 18.76 -19.04 18.28
N ASP A 58 18.72 -18.36 19.43
CA ASP A 58 19.47 -18.70 20.65
C ASP A 58 18.59 -19.34 21.74
N VAL A 59 17.31 -19.60 21.47
CA VAL A 59 16.37 -20.27 22.37
C VAL A 59 16.09 -21.67 21.84
N ALA A 60 16.04 -22.67 22.72
CA ALA A 60 15.72 -24.03 22.32
C ALA A 60 14.23 -24.18 21.99
N ASP A 61 13.94 -24.82 20.88
CA ASP A 61 12.58 -25.07 20.40
C ASP A 61 11.72 -25.78 21.44
N SER A 62 10.54 -25.28 21.65
CA SER A 62 9.53 -25.87 22.53
C SER A 62 8.31 -26.34 21.70
N PHE A 63 7.84 -27.56 21.95
CA PHE A 63 6.72 -28.15 21.21
C PHE A 63 5.58 -28.57 22.16
N ILE A 64 4.35 -28.37 21.71
CA ILE A 64 3.17 -29.06 22.25
C ILE A 64 2.62 -29.96 21.13
N ASN A 65 2.78 -31.28 21.31
CA ASN A 65 2.58 -32.27 20.27
C ASN A 65 3.49 -31.96 19.05
N GLU A 66 2.89 -31.67 17.89
CA GLU A 66 3.60 -31.35 16.65
C GLU A 66 3.71 -29.81 16.39
N PHE A 67 3.19 -28.97 17.29
CA PHE A 67 3.19 -27.53 17.13
C PHE A 67 4.34 -26.90 17.87
N GLN A 68 5.21 -26.18 17.14
CA GLN A 68 6.24 -25.33 17.73
C GLN A 68 5.58 -24.12 18.41
N LEU A 69 5.94 -23.90 19.67
CA LEU A 69 5.52 -22.73 20.41
C LEU A 69 6.43 -21.57 20.03
N ALA A 70 5.84 -20.39 19.86
CA ALA A 70 6.62 -19.17 19.69
C ALA A 70 7.34 -18.81 21.01
N ASP A 71 8.54 -18.28 20.88
CA ASP A 71 9.33 -17.82 22.04
C ASP A 71 8.81 -16.47 22.55
N ASP A 72 8.37 -15.61 21.64
CA ASP A 72 7.75 -14.31 21.98
C ASP A 72 6.77 -13.85 20.87
N ILE A 73 6.22 -12.64 21.05
CA ILE A 73 5.44 -11.90 20.08
C ILE A 73 6.23 -10.68 19.58
N GLU A 74 5.91 -10.19 18.39
CA GLU A 74 6.55 -9.03 17.80
C GLU A 74 6.64 -7.85 18.77
N GLN A 75 7.83 -7.29 18.86
CA GLN A 75 8.14 -6.09 19.65
C GLN A 75 8.71 -5.02 18.73
N LEU A 76 7.99 -3.92 18.56
CA LEU A 76 8.42 -2.78 17.77
C LEU A 76 8.34 -1.51 18.62
N PRO A 77 9.15 -0.46 18.32
CA PRO A 77 9.05 0.80 19.03
C PRO A 77 7.63 1.38 18.97
N ASP A 78 7.23 2.04 20.04
CA ASP A 78 5.92 2.68 20.17
C ASP A 78 5.78 4.00 19.38
N THR A 79 6.83 4.39 18.68
CA THR A 79 6.85 5.59 17.83
C THR A 79 7.40 5.28 16.44
N ARG A 80 6.83 5.95 15.41
CA ARG A 80 7.31 5.87 14.04
C ARG A 80 7.06 7.18 13.30
N PHE A 81 8.14 7.77 12.75
CA PHE A 81 8.06 8.97 11.94
C PHE A 81 8.33 8.64 10.47
N LYS A 82 7.46 9.13 9.57
CA LYS A 82 7.45 8.78 8.14
C LYS A 82 7.44 10.03 7.27
N ILE A 83 8.21 10.02 6.20
CA ILE A 83 8.29 11.11 5.22
C ILE A 83 8.15 10.55 3.81
N PRO A 84 6.93 10.39 3.26
CA PRO A 84 6.74 10.19 1.84
C PRO A 84 6.81 11.49 1.06
N VAL A 85 7.57 11.49 -0.03
CA VAL A 85 7.66 12.60 -1.01
C VAL A 85 7.36 12.05 -2.39
N GLY A 86 6.58 12.76 -3.19
CA GLY A 86 6.27 12.26 -4.51
C GLY A 86 5.82 13.29 -5.51
N ALA A 87 5.65 12.85 -6.74
CA ALA A 87 5.18 13.65 -7.85
C ALA A 87 4.23 12.87 -8.76
N ARG A 88 3.29 13.59 -9.35
CA ARG A 88 2.43 13.12 -10.45
C ARG A 88 2.63 14.03 -11.64
N PHE A 89 2.83 13.43 -12.80
CA PHE A 89 2.91 14.15 -14.03
C PHE A 89 1.91 13.59 -15.03
N ASN A 90 1.03 14.44 -15.52
CA ASN A 90 0.03 14.11 -16.53
C ASN A 90 0.39 14.83 -17.83
N TYR A 91 0.44 14.07 -18.92
CA TYR A 91 0.71 14.59 -20.24
C TYR A 91 -0.40 14.23 -21.21
N TYR A 92 -1.07 15.22 -21.74
CA TYR A 92 -2.09 15.08 -22.78
C TYR A 92 -1.41 14.95 -24.14
N LEU A 93 -1.30 13.71 -24.60
CA LEU A 93 -0.69 13.40 -25.90
C LEU A 93 -1.57 13.91 -27.06
N ASN A 94 -2.86 13.53 -27.04
CA ASN A 94 -3.88 13.95 -27.99
C ASN A 94 -5.29 13.66 -27.41
N GLU A 95 -6.35 13.85 -28.21
CA GLU A 95 -7.75 13.65 -27.77
C GLU A 95 -8.08 12.23 -27.29
N LYS A 96 -7.29 11.23 -27.68
CA LYS A 96 -7.50 9.83 -27.33
C LYS A 96 -6.57 9.32 -26.23
N PHE A 97 -5.39 9.92 -26.05
CA PHE A 97 -4.36 9.41 -25.16
C PHE A 97 -3.92 10.45 -24.11
N VAL A 98 -3.87 10.01 -22.87
CA VAL A 98 -3.26 10.75 -21.77
C VAL A 98 -2.22 9.86 -21.12
N LEU A 99 -1.01 10.34 -20.92
CA LEU A 99 0.00 9.67 -20.14
C LEU A 99 -0.10 10.16 -18.70
N ARG A 100 -0.23 9.26 -17.74
CA ARG A 100 -0.21 9.54 -16.30
C ARG A 100 0.96 8.83 -15.68
N THR A 101 1.82 9.56 -15.00
CA THR A 101 2.94 8.99 -14.27
C THR A 101 2.87 9.39 -12.81
N TYR A 102 3.38 8.53 -11.96
CA TYR A 102 3.46 8.73 -10.53
C TYR A 102 4.80 8.18 -10.03
N TYR A 103 5.46 8.95 -9.17
CA TYR A 103 6.62 8.53 -8.44
C TYR A 103 6.48 8.93 -6.97
N ARG A 104 6.91 8.06 -6.06
CA ARG A 104 6.98 8.33 -4.62
C ARG A 104 8.23 7.69 -4.05
N PHE A 105 9.00 8.49 -3.33
CA PHE A 105 10.00 8.06 -2.38
C PHE A 105 9.38 8.06 -0.99
N TYR A 106 9.68 7.05 -0.18
CA TYR A 106 9.28 6.94 1.20
C TYR A 106 10.51 6.64 2.06
N SER A 107 10.58 7.25 3.24
CA SER A 107 11.58 6.94 4.25
C SER A 107 10.97 7.09 5.64
N ASP A 108 11.45 6.30 6.60
CA ASP A 108 11.06 6.38 8.01
C ASP A 108 12.23 6.13 8.97
N ASP A 109 11.98 6.38 10.27
CA ASP A 109 12.96 6.20 11.34
C ASP A 109 13.18 4.73 11.75
N TRP A 110 12.36 3.81 11.23
CA TRP A 110 12.59 2.36 11.36
C TRP A 110 13.58 1.81 10.33
N GLY A 111 14.09 2.66 9.45
CA GLY A 111 15.10 2.33 8.44
C GLY A 111 14.52 1.91 7.09
N ILE A 112 13.20 1.82 6.95
CA ILE A 112 12.58 1.51 5.67
C ILE A 112 12.76 2.69 4.73
N SER A 113 13.24 2.41 3.52
CA SER A 113 13.17 3.31 2.39
C SER A 113 12.58 2.60 1.19
N SER A 114 11.71 3.27 0.44
CA SER A 114 11.07 2.64 -0.72
C SER A 114 10.83 3.60 -1.86
N HIS A 115 10.80 3.04 -3.07
CA HIS A 115 10.48 3.73 -4.31
C HIS A 115 9.25 3.10 -4.94
N THR A 116 8.30 3.93 -5.33
CA THR A 116 7.14 3.53 -6.12
C THR A 116 7.15 4.31 -7.42
N ALA A 117 7.12 3.64 -8.56
CA ALA A 117 6.93 4.26 -9.86
C ALA A 117 5.74 3.62 -10.56
N SER A 118 4.86 4.40 -11.18
CA SER A 118 3.78 3.86 -12.00
C SER A 118 3.53 4.68 -13.25
N ILE A 119 3.05 4.00 -14.27
CA ILE A 119 2.63 4.56 -15.54
C ILE A 119 1.24 4.01 -15.86
N GLU A 120 0.33 4.88 -16.26
CA GLU A 120 -1.00 4.55 -16.76
C GLU A 120 -1.22 5.30 -18.07
N LEU A 121 -1.76 4.61 -19.08
CA LEU A 121 -2.02 5.18 -20.40
C LEU A 121 -3.52 5.09 -20.75
N PRO A 122 -4.39 5.96 -20.20
CA PRO A 122 -5.78 6.05 -20.61
C PRO A 122 -5.90 6.25 -22.14
N TYR A 123 -6.61 5.31 -22.77
CA TYR A 123 -6.96 5.36 -24.18
C TYR A 123 -8.47 5.42 -24.36
N LYS A 124 -8.94 6.51 -24.89
CA LYS A 124 -10.34 6.75 -25.22
C LYS A 124 -10.70 6.04 -26.53
N ILE A 125 -11.35 4.88 -26.42
CA ILE A 125 -11.79 4.10 -27.59
C ILE A 125 -12.95 4.81 -28.28
N THR A 126 -13.94 5.25 -27.49
CA THR A 126 -15.10 6.03 -27.91
C THR A 126 -15.35 7.16 -26.92
N ASP A 127 -16.34 8.01 -27.16
CA ASP A 127 -16.72 9.05 -26.20
C ASP A 127 -17.23 8.50 -24.87
N ARG A 128 -17.64 7.23 -24.84
CA ARG A 128 -18.15 6.57 -23.63
C ARG A 128 -17.19 5.56 -23.02
N PHE A 129 -16.29 4.95 -23.80
CA PHE A 129 -15.40 3.89 -23.36
C PHE A 129 -13.94 4.31 -23.36
N THR A 130 -13.30 4.13 -22.22
CA THR A 130 -11.86 4.32 -22.04
C THR A 130 -11.25 3.07 -21.43
N VAL A 131 -10.12 2.63 -21.97
CA VAL A 131 -9.29 1.57 -21.37
C VAL A 131 -8.03 2.20 -20.82
N PHE A 132 -7.49 1.63 -19.72
CA PHE A 132 -6.28 2.15 -19.10
C PHE A 132 -5.37 1.01 -18.65
N PRO A 133 -4.44 0.59 -19.53
CA PRO A 133 -3.35 -0.26 -19.10
C PRO A 133 -2.48 0.49 -18.10
N MET A 134 -1.98 -0.23 -17.11
CA MET A 134 -1.17 0.31 -16.02
C MET A 134 -0.05 -0.66 -15.69
N TYR A 135 1.11 -0.10 -15.37
CA TYR A 135 2.22 -0.80 -14.76
C TYR A 135 2.72 -0.02 -13.54
N ARG A 136 3.04 -0.73 -12.46
CA ARG A 136 3.62 -0.18 -11.23
C ARG A 136 4.78 -1.07 -10.80
N TYR A 137 5.87 -0.43 -10.48
CA TYR A 137 7.04 -1.00 -9.84
C TYR A 137 7.17 -0.44 -8.43
N TYR A 138 7.53 -1.30 -7.50
CA TYR A 138 7.82 -0.96 -6.13
C TYR A 138 9.08 -1.69 -5.69
N THR A 139 9.95 -1.01 -4.93
CA THR A 139 11.11 -1.61 -4.24
C THR A 139 11.22 -1.03 -2.85
N GLN A 140 11.65 -1.82 -1.89
CA GLN A 140 11.87 -1.37 -0.52
C GLN A 140 13.12 -2.04 0.07
N VAL A 141 13.78 -1.30 0.97
CA VAL A 141 14.80 -1.80 1.88
C VAL A 141 14.12 -2.13 3.21
N GLU A 142 14.56 -3.17 3.86
CA GLU A 142 14.00 -3.68 5.11
C GLU A 142 14.11 -2.71 6.29
N SER A 143 13.27 -2.95 7.28
CA SER A 143 13.40 -2.31 8.59
C SER A 143 14.63 -2.82 9.33
N LYS A 144 15.28 -1.95 10.11
CA LYS A 144 16.38 -2.35 11.00
C LYS A 144 15.97 -3.33 12.11
N TYR A 145 14.67 -3.56 12.29
CA TYR A 145 14.09 -4.49 13.25
C TYR A 145 13.65 -5.82 12.61
N PHE A 146 13.82 -5.96 11.29
CA PHE A 146 13.44 -7.16 10.58
C PHE A 146 14.56 -8.20 10.59
N ALA A 147 14.21 -9.44 10.89
CA ALA A 147 15.00 -10.61 10.52
C ALA A 147 14.08 -11.77 10.13
N PRO A 148 14.55 -12.70 9.27
CA PRO A 148 13.79 -13.88 8.89
C PRO A 148 13.47 -14.78 10.09
N TYR A 149 12.66 -15.80 9.85
CA TYR A 149 12.34 -16.86 10.80
C TYR A 149 13.62 -17.44 11.46
N GLU A 150 13.64 -17.57 12.79
CA GLU A 150 14.76 -18.08 13.59
C GLU A 150 16.09 -17.31 13.41
N ALA A 151 16.05 -16.02 13.11
CA ALA A 151 17.27 -15.23 12.94
C ALA A 151 17.45 -14.11 14.00
N HIS A 152 16.41 -13.81 14.77
CA HIS A 152 16.49 -12.89 15.91
C HIS A 152 17.19 -13.55 17.12
N LEU A 153 17.80 -12.69 17.96
CA LEU A 153 18.35 -13.12 19.24
C LEU A 153 17.45 -12.64 20.40
N SER A 154 17.31 -13.47 21.44
CA SER A 154 16.49 -13.15 22.63
C SER A 154 16.97 -11.91 23.40
N THR A 155 18.16 -11.40 23.11
CA THR A 155 18.76 -10.21 23.70
C THR A 155 18.39 -8.90 22.97
N GLU A 156 17.73 -8.99 21.82
CA GLU A 156 17.26 -7.81 21.09
C GLU A 156 16.07 -7.17 21.82
N GLU A 157 15.99 -5.83 21.80
CA GLU A 157 14.90 -5.08 22.42
C GLU A 157 13.67 -5.00 21.48
N PHE A 158 13.94 -4.88 20.17
CA PHE A 158 12.90 -4.76 19.11
C PHE A 158 13.19 -5.73 18.01
N TYR A 159 12.15 -6.46 17.58
CA TYR A 159 12.26 -7.51 16.57
C TYR A 159 10.92 -7.74 15.86
N THR A 160 11.01 -8.10 14.59
CA THR A 160 9.88 -8.54 13.77
C THR A 160 10.33 -9.52 12.68
N SER A 161 9.53 -10.53 12.42
CA SER A 161 9.64 -11.41 11.25
C SER A 161 8.48 -11.20 10.27
N ASP A 162 7.87 -10.00 10.29
CA ASP A 162 6.86 -9.62 9.30
C ASP A 162 7.53 -9.28 7.97
N TYR A 163 7.31 -10.12 6.95
CA TYR A 163 7.86 -9.93 5.62
C TYR A 163 7.36 -8.68 4.90
N ASP A 164 6.32 -8.02 5.38
CA ASP A 164 5.94 -6.69 4.90
C ASP A 164 6.97 -5.60 5.28
N LEU A 165 7.83 -5.88 6.26
CA LEU A 165 8.95 -5.02 6.67
C LEU A 165 10.31 -5.48 6.12
N SER A 166 10.35 -6.54 5.29
CA SER A 166 11.55 -7.07 4.64
C SER A 166 11.96 -6.27 3.40
N THR A 167 13.11 -6.61 2.84
CA THR A 167 13.53 -6.13 1.51
C THR A 167 12.83 -6.94 0.43
N PHE A 168 12.12 -6.25 -0.48
CA PHE A 168 11.51 -6.88 -1.65
C PHE A 168 11.27 -5.89 -2.78
N ASP A 169 11.12 -6.46 -3.99
CA ASP A 169 10.60 -5.78 -5.17
C ASP A 169 9.21 -6.29 -5.51
N ALA A 170 8.37 -5.43 -6.07
CA ALA A 170 7.04 -5.82 -6.50
C ALA A 170 6.67 -5.21 -7.85
N HIS A 171 5.95 -6.00 -8.64
CA HIS A 171 5.42 -5.62 -9.94
C HIS A 171 3.89 -5.71 -9.92
N GLN A 172 3.24 -4.74 -10.53
CA GLN A 172 1.79 -4.78 -10.70
C GLN A 172 1.44 -4.39 -12.14
N PHE A 173 0.77 -5.30 -12.83
CA PHE A 173 0.21 -5.06 -14.15
C PHE A 173 -1.31 -4.92 -14.03
N GLY A 174 -1.86 -3.87 -14.59
CA GLY A 174 -3.28 -3.59 -14.51
C GLY A 174 -3.90 -3.28 -15.87
N LEU A 175 -5.17 -3.65 -16.02
CA LEU A 175 -6.01 -3.23 -17.11
C LEU A 175 -7.36 -2.78 -16.55
N GLY A 176 -7.75 -1.56 -16.87
CA GLY A 176 -9.06 -1.02 -16.52
C GLY A 176 -9.90 -0.69 -17.72
N VAL A 177 -11.21 -0.74 -17.54
CA VAL A 177 -12.21 -0.27 -18.51
C VAL A 177 -13.16 0.65 -17.78
N SER A 178 -13.41 1.84 -18.32
CA SER A 178 -14.41 2.78 -17.82
C SER A 178 -15.47 3.03 -18.87
N TYR A 179 -16.72 2.94 -18.46
CA TYR A 179 -17.85 3.48 -19.20
C TYR A 179 -18.28 4.79 -18.56
N THR A 180 -18.39 5.85 -19.35
CA THR A 180 -18.84 7.17 -18.88
C THR A 180 -20.01 7.64 -19.72
N ASP A 181 -21.12 7.95 -19.08
CA ASP A 181 -22.30 8.53 -19.74
C ASP A 181 -22.57 9.93 -19.20
N ILE A 182 -22.12 10.93 -19.95
CA ILE A 182 -22.28 12.35 -19.57
C ILE A 182 -23.74 12.76 -19.63
N PHE A 183 -24.52 12.16 -20.52
CA PHE A 183 -25.94 12.50 -20.74
C PHE A 183 -26.89 11.67 -19.88
N MET A 184 -26.33 10.73 -19.07
CA MET A 184 -27.11 9.85 -18.19
C MET A 184 -28.25 9.11 -18.92
N GLY A 185 -27.99 8.64 -20.15
CA GLY A 185 -28.96 7.87 -20.93
C GLY A 185 -29.26 6.49 -20.33
N ALA A 186 -28.32 5.94 -19.56
CA ALA A 186 -28.52 4.69 -18.82
C ALA A 186 -29.02 5.00 -17.39
N HIS A 187 -30.19 4.48 -17.03
CA HIS A 187 -30.82 4.68 -15.73
C HIS A 187 -31.10 3.36 -15.03
N VAL A 188 -30.97 3.36 -13.70
CA VAL A 188 -31.52 2.34 -12.82
C VAL A 188 -32.51 3.06 -11.90
N TRP A 189 -33.80 2.87 -12.20
CA TRP A 189 -34.91 3.55 -11.53
C TRP A 189 -34.77 5.08 -11.65
N LYS A 190 -34.61 5.82 -10.51
CA LYS A 190 -34.40 7.29 -10.46
C LYS A 190 -32.94 7.72 -10.50
N PHE A 191 -32.03 6.78 -10.73
CA PHE A 191 -30.59 7.06 -10.72
C PHE A 191 -30.03 6.93 -12.14
N GLY A 192 -29.51 8.03 -12.67
CA GLY A 192 -28.70 8.01 -13.88
C GLY A 192 -27.32 7.43 -13.59
N ILE A 193 -26.86 6.48 -14.40
CA ILE A 193 -25.53 5.93 -14.30
C ILE A 193 -24.57 6.91 -15.00
N LYS A 194 -23.68 7.53 -14.22
CA LYS A 194 -22.69 8.47 -14.74
C LYS A 194 -21.39 7.79 -15.17
N ASN A 195 -20.97 6.79 -14.41
CA ASN A 195 -19.70 6.10 -14.67
C ASN A 195 -19.75 4.68 -14.09
N VAL A 196 -19.15 3.73 -14.83
CA VAL A 196 -18.90 2.36 -14.38
C VAL A 196 -17.44 2.06 -14.67
N ASP A 197 -16.69 1.63 -13.66
CA ASP A 197 -15.29 1.26 -13.76
C ASP A 197 -15.11 -0.20 -13.38
N LEU A 198 -14.37 -0.94 -14.17
CA LEU A 198 -13.89 -2.28 -13.86
C LEU A 198 -12.37 -2.31 -14.03
N ARG A 199 -11.65 -2.81 -13.04
CA ARG A 199 -10.19 -2.95 -13.08
C ARG A 199 -9.78 -4.34 -12.63
N TYR A 200 -8.82 -4.89 -13.34
CA TYR A 200 -8.08 -6.08 -12.95
C TYR A 200 -6.62 -5.72 -12.77
N ASN A 201 -6.00 -6.22 -11.70
CA ASN A 201 -4.58 -6.08 -11.45
C ASN A 201 -4.00 -7.42 -11.03
N HIS A 202 -2.87 -7.78 -11.62
CA HIS A 202 -2.01 -8.85 -11.17
C HIS A 202 -0.81 -8.24 -10.44
N TYR A 203 -0.61 -8.64 -9.20
CA TYR A 203 0.46 -8.19 -8.32
C TYR A 203 1.37 -9.36 -7.99
N SER A 204 2.68 -9.16 -8.05
CA SER A 204 3.69 -10.16 -7.69
C SER A 204 4.84 -9.50 -6.93
N ARG A 205 5.34 -10.18 -5.89
CA ARG A 205 6.50 -9.79 -5.08
C ARG A 205 7.65 -10.77 -5.29
N SER A 206 8.88 -10.30 -5.10
CA SER A 206 10.09 -11.12 -5.19
C SER A 206 10.19 -12.20 -4.10
N ASP A 207 9.47 -12.07 -3.00
CA ASP A 207 9.35 -13.03 -1.91
C ASP A 207 8.30 -14.14 -2.16
N GLY A 208 7.68 -14.15 -3.35
CA GLY A 208 6.73 -15.19 -3.78
C GLY A 208 5.25 -14.87 -3.52
N LEU A 209 4.92 -13.70 -2.94
CA LEU A 209 3.52 -13.29 -2.79
C LEU A 209 2.94 -12.89 -4.15
N GLU A 210 1.82 -13.50 -4.52
CA GLU A 210 1.05 -13.15 -5.71
C GLU A 210 -0.40 -12.85 -5.36
N ALA A 211 -1.01 -11.87 -6.02
CA ALA A 211 -2.40 -11.52 -5.84
C ALA A 211 -3.07 -11.08 -7.14
N ASN A 212 -4.31 -11.51 -7.32
CA ASN A 212 -5.19 -11.05 -8.39
C ASN A 212 -6.31 -10.20 -7.79
N ILE A 213 -6.40 -8.94 -8.22
CA ILE A 213 -7.28 -7.94 -7.62
C ILE A 213 -8.27 -7.47 -8.68
N VAL A 214 -9.55 -7.67 -8.43
CA VAL A 214 -10.64 -7.11 -9.24
C VAL A 214 -11.30 -5.99 -8.45
N SER A 215 -11.43 -4.82 -9.07
CA SER A 215 -12.10 -3.66 -8.48
C SER A 215 -13.25 -3.21 -9.39
N PHE A 216 -14.40 -2.98 -8.79
CA PHE A 216 -15.58 -2.48 -9.46
C PHE A 216 -16.02 -1.17 -8.80
N GLY A 217 -16.32 -0.16 -9.60
CA GLY A 217 -16.81 1.14 -9.16
C GLY A 217 -17.99 1.59 -9.99
N MET A 218 -18.97 2.24 -9.37
CA MET A 218 -20.11 2.83 -10.06
C MET A 218 -20.48 4.18 -9.44
N LYS A 219 -20.75 5.16 -10.29
CA LYS A 219 -21.24 6.49 -9.89
C LYS A 219 -22.63 6.71 -10.44
N PHE A 220 -23.53 7.10 -9.56
CA PHE A 220 -24.91 7.46 -9.88
C PHE A 220 -25.14 8.95 -9.65
N VAL A 221 -26.09 9.49 -10.37
CA VAL A 221 -26.63 10.83 -10.15
C VAL A 221 -28.13 10.69 -9.98
N LEU A 222 -28.71 11.29 -8.94
CA LEU A 222 -30.14 11.32 -8.75
C LEU A 222 -30.74 12.22 -9.83
N ASP A 223 -31.58 11.65 -10.67
CA ASP A 223 -32.40 12.40 -11.63
C ASP A 223 -33.60 13.03 -10.90
N LYS A 224 -33.75 14.33 -11.05
CA LYS A 224 -34.80 15.10 -10.35
C LYS A 224 -36.10 15.10 -11.14
#